data_703d04f5d6ebeaa0b10968a7bb0c904d
#
_entry.id   703d04f5d6ebeaa0b10968a7bb0c904d
#
_cell.length_a   1.000
_cell.length_b   1.000
_cell.length_c   1.000
_cell.angle_alpha   90.00
_cell.angle_beta   90.00
_cell.angle_gamma   90.00
#
_symmetry.space_group_name_H-M   'P 1'
#
loop_
_entity.id
_entity.type
_entity.pdbx_description
1 polymer ?
#
loop_
_entity_poly.entity_id
_entity_poly.type
_entity_poly.pdbx_seq_one_letter_code
_entity_poly.pdbx_strand_id
1 'polypeptide(L)'
;CSVLVDGRLTRSCVTLMHRLDGKAVETIENAPNDTMLQVIQHSFLDVGAVQCGFCTPGMVMATKALLLHHPAPTEPEICDGLKNNYCRCTGYVKIIEAVKLAAARLRGEEPDIDSFRSYESTVIVVGENQVVPEITGSAVGKSVWDVDGMDKTGGKLKFCDDLTAEDIGADTLLHGAFVWAPAPHAKINAVDYSAAEQAEGVVRIVTAADVPGMNKVGTWTPEQPVFCTDEVRFLGDHLALVVADTAAHARAAAKLVKIDYEELPGIYTMADGYRKNSFIVHTGRVSGDVEQAKQRTDIVKLNVSKDIEPQEHACMEPVSAIGMVQDGKTILYSCTQAPFEIRSMLAKILDKPEEDIRVIVTPLGGGFGKKCDSFLEAPAVVAAHACGKPVKITLTRKEDLILTTKRHGYHTDYEIGFTPDGKFQYLDCRMFSDGGPYECESYGTLMTGALMSGGPYIIPNVKVEGSAIRNNNLQGGAFRGYGINQAAISIETAMDMMAEKLGIDPFELRRRNAVYPGATSVGGEVLKYSM
;
A
#
# COMPACT_ATOMS: atom_id res chain seq x y z
N CYS A 1 10.92 17.06 -6.37
CA CYS A 1 11.77 16.97 -7.58
C CYS A 1 11.40 17.99 -8.67
N SER A 2 10.20 18.57 -8.67
CA SER A 2 9.78 19.59 -9.66
C SER A 2 10.11 20.98 -9.16
N VAL A 3 10.93 21.70 -9.93
CA VAL A 3 11.33 23.09 -9.69
C VAL A 3 11.19 23.89 -10.98
N LEU A 4 11.17 25.21 -10.90
CA LEU A 4 11.27 26.06 -12.08
C LEU A 4 12.72 26.54 -12.24
N VAL A 5 13.23 26.45 -13.46
CA VAL A 5 14.52 27.04 -13.87
C VAL A 5 14.22 28.02 -15.00
N ASP A 6 14.47 29.30 -14.76
CA ASP A 6 14.07 30.40 -15.67
C ASP A 6 12.59 30.28 -16.10
N GLY A 7 11.69 29.97 -15.15
CA GLY A 7 10.25 29.81 -15.38
C GLY A 7 9.83 28.51 -16.07
N ARG A 8 10.75 27.58 -16.36
CA ARG A 8 10.45 26.30 -17.03
C ARG A 8 10.50 25.15 -16.05
N LEU A 9 9.50 24.25 -16.11
CA LEU A 9 9.45 23.05 -15.28
C LEU A 9 10.67 22.17 -15.53
N THR A 10 11.38 21.88 -14.46
CA THR A 10 12.65 21.11 -14.49
C THR A 10 12.64 20.07 -13.37
N ARG A 11 13.15 18.88 -13.67
CA ARG A 11 13.32 17.81 -12.67
C ARG A 11 14.69 17.94 -12.02
N SER A 12 14.73 18.38 -10.76
CA SER A 12 15.98 18.64 -10.02
C SER A 12 16.86 17.40 -9.89
N CYS A 13 16.26 16.20 -9.71
CA CYS A 13 17.00 14.94 -9.52
C CYS A 13 17.86 14.49 -10.74
N VAL A 14 17.59 15.00 -11.93
CA VAL A 14 18.36 14.68 -13.16
C VAL A 14 19.04 15.88 -13.79
N THR A 15 19.02 17.02 -13.10
CA THR A 15 19.65 18.27 -13.58
C THR A 15 21.01 18.44 -12.97
N LEU A 16 22.04 18.52 -13.81
CA LEU A 16 23.40 18.70 -13.36
C LEU A 16 23.64 20.14 -12.88
N MET A 17 24.25 20.31 -11.72
CA MET A 17 24.45 21.61 -11.08
C MET A 17 25.15 22.64 -11.98
N HIS A 18 26.15 22.24 -12.78
CA HIS A 18 26.87 23.15 -13.68
C HIS A 18 25.95 23.79 -14.76
N ARG A 19 24.74 23.20 -15.03
CA ARG A 19 23.75 23.76 -15.97
C ARG A 19 22.89 24.86 -15.33
N LEU A 20 23.01 25.04 -14.01
CA LEU A 20 22.24 26.03 -13.25
C LEU A 20 23.03 27.34 -13.01
N ASP A 21 24.28 27.37 -13.42
CA ASP A 21 25.09 28.60 -13.31
C ASP A 21 24.43 29.75 -14.07
N GLY A 22 24.23 30.90 -13.40
CA GLY A 22 23.54 32.07 -13.92
C GLY A 22 22.02 31.90 -14.15
N LYS A 23 21.38 30.79 -13.65
CA LYS A 23 19.95 30.53 -13.79
C LYS A 23 19.18 30.90 -12.52
N ALA A 24 17.93 31.39 -12.71
CA ALA A 24 16.99 31.57 -11.63
C ALA A 24 16.29 30.24 -11.32
N VAL A 25 16.47 29.73 -10.10
CA VAL A 25 15.80 28.51 -9.63
C VAL A 25 14.71 28.90 -8.62
N GLU A 26 13.49 28.44 -8.86
CA GLU A 26 12.36 28.64 -7.96
C GLU A 26 11.83 27.28 -7.49
N THR A 27 11.58 27.20 -6.19
CA THR A 27 11.06 26.01 -5.51
C THR A 27 9.74 26.33 -4.81
N ILE A 28 9.07 25.30 -4.27
CA ILE A 28 7.75 25.46 -3.62
C ILE A 28 7.83 26.33 -2.36
N GLU A 29 8.99 26.44 -1.72
CA GLU A 29 9.23 27.26 -0.53
C GLU A 29 9.00 28.75 -0.78
N ASN A 30 8.99 29.19 -2.05
CA ASN A 30 8.64 30.56 -2.43
C ASN A 30 7.13 30.87 -2.32
N ALA A 31 6.28 29.89 -2.08
CA ALA A 31 4.83 30.08 -2.06
C ALA A 31 4.33 31.23 -1.12
N PRO A 32 4.92 31.51 0.06
CA PRO A 32 4.51 32.63 0.89
C PRO A 32 4.69 34.00 0.22
N ASN A 33 5.60 34.12 -0.76
CA ASN A 33 5.96 35.36 -1.45
C ASN A 33 5.38 35.44 -2.88
N ASP A 34 4.63 34.41 -3.32
CA ASP A 34 4.12 34.29 -4.68
C ASP A 34 2.61 34.08 -4.72
N THR A 35 1.89 35.12 -5.14
CA THR A 35 0.43 35.10 -5.23
C THR A 35 -0.08 33.99 -6.15
N MET A 36 0.62 33.69 -7.24
CA MET A 36 0.20 32.64 -8.18
C MET A 36 0.29 31.27 -7.52
N LEU A 37 1.37 30.97 -6.80
CA LEU A 37 1.49 29.73 -6.02
C LEU A 37 0.38 29.62 -4.95
N GLN A 38 0.07 30.72 -4.24
CA GLN A 38 -1.01 30.73 -3.25
C GLN A 38 -2.37 30.39 -3.88
N VAL A 39 -2.70 31.00 -5.01
CA VAL A 39 -3.95 30.72 -5.75
C VAL A 39 -4.02 29.26 -6.15
N ILE A 40 -2.91 28.68 -6.64
CA ILE A 40 -2.85 27.27 -7.01
C ILE A 40 -3.04 26.38 -5.79
N GLN A 41 -2.33 26.63 -4.68
CA GLN A 41 -2.45 25.86 -3.43
C GLN A 41 -3.89 25.85 -2.91
N HIS A 42 -4.54 27.02 -2.82
CA HIS A 42 -5.94 27.13 -2.40
C HIS A 42 -6.87 26.37 -3.35
N SER A 43 -6.66 26.46 -4.67
CA SER A 43 -7.48 25.74 -5.64
C SER A 43 -7.38 24.23 -5.48
N PHE A 44 -6.18 23.70 -5.16
CA PHE A 44 -6.00 22.27 -4.87
C PHE A 44 -6.75 21.82 -3.61
N LEU A 45 -6.78 22.67 -2.58
CA LEU A 45 -7.50 22.36 -1.33
C LEU A 45 -9.02 22.47 -1.52
N ASP A 46 -9.49 23.49 -2.21
CA ASP A 46 -10.92 23.75 -2.41
C ASP A 46 -11.65 22.63 -3.13
N VAL A 47 -11.03 22.01 -4.16
CA VAL A 47 -11.63 20.89 -4.89
C VAL A 47 -11.28 19.52 -4.29
N GLY A 48 -10.49 19.46 -3.22
CA GLY A 48 -10.07 18.21 -2.59
C GLY A 48 -9.06 17.41 -3.44
N ALA A 49 -8.16 18.09 -4.15
CA ALA A 49 -7.12 17.48 -4.98
C ALA A 49 -5.93 16.92 -4.16
N VAL A 50 -5.94 17.08 -2.85
CA VAL A 50 -4.87 16.68 -1.94
C VAL A 50 -5.34 15.50 -1.08
N GLN A 51 -4.60 14.37 -1.11
CA GLN A 51 -4.80 13.27 -0.19
C GLN A 51 -3.57 13.12 0.71
N CYS A 52 -2.63 12.24 0.39
CA CYS A 52 -1.43 12.08 1.23
C CYS A 52 -0.47 13.28 1.19
N GLY A 53 -0.53 14.12 0.16
CA GLY A 53 0.30 15.33 0.04
C GLY A 53 1.69 15.12 -0.57
N PHE A 54 2.19 13.88 -0.66
CA PHE A 54 3.57 13.62 -1.09
C PHE A 54 3.91 14.15 -2.50
N CYS A 55 2.97 14.04 -3.44
CA CYS A 55 3.14 14.54 -4.81
C CYS A 55 2.77 16.02 -4.96
N THR A 56 2.07 16.61 -3.99
CA THR A 56 1.37 17.88 -4.17
C THR A 56 2.28 19.07 -4.43
N PRO A 57 3.43 19.24 -3.73
CA PRO A 57 4.36 20.33 -4.04
C PRO A 57 4.83 20.31 -5.51
N GLY A 58 5.14 19.10 -6.02
CA GLY A 58 5.52 18.91 -7.42
C GLY A 58 4.39 19.23 -8.40
N MET A 59 3.15 18.86 -8.08
CA MET A 59 1.96 19.18 -8.88
C MET A 59 1.69 20.69 -8.91
N VAL A 60 1.83 21.38 -7.77
CA VAL A 60 1.68 22.84 -7.67
C VAL A 60 2.73 23.56 -8.52
N MET A 61 3.99 23.16 -8.46
CA MET A 61 5.06 23.72 -9.30
C MET A 61 4.85 23.46 -10.80
N ALA A 62 4.39 22.24 -11.16
CA ALA A 62 4.06 21.92 -12.54
C ALA A 62 2.86 22.72 -13.07
N THR A 63 1.86 22.92 -12.24
CA THR A 63 0.70 23.78 -12.54
C THR A 63 1.13 25.22 -12.78
N LYS A 64 2.00 25.79 -11.91
CA LYS A 64 2.56 27.13 -12.12
C LYS A 64 3.27 27.23 -13.46
N ALA A 65 4.16 26.28 -13.78
CA ALA A 65 4.87 26.28 -15.04
C ALA A 65 3.92 26.25 -16.26
N LEU A 66 2.86 25.45 -16.19
CA LEU A 66 1.85 25.37 -17.24
C LEU A 66 1.12 26.73 -17.39
N LEU A 67 0.61 27.28 -16.30
CA LEU A 67 -0.24 28.49 -16.32
C LEU A 67 0.55 29.77 -16.66
N LEU A 68 1.85 29.80 -16.47
CA LEU A 68 2.73 30.90 -16.95
C LEU A 68 2.73 31.02 -18.48
N HIS A 69 2.56 29.92 -19.19
CA HIS A 69 2.63 29.87 -20.66
C HIS A 69 1.26 29.65 -21.31
N HIS A 70 0.33 29.01 -20.60
CA HIS A 70 -1.03 28.69 -21.04
C HIS A 70 -2.05 29.10 -19.96
N PRO A 71 -2.51 30.38 -19.94
CA PRO A 71 -3.43 30.89 -18.90
C PRO A 71 -4.82 30.24 -18.90
N ALA A 72 -5.21 29.61 -20.01
CA ALA A 72 -6.49 28.91 -20.17
C ALA A 72 -6.28 27.54 -20.83
N PRO A 73 -5.60 26.61 -20.14
CA PRO A 73 -5.24 25.33 -20.74
C PRO A 73 -6.47 24.44 -20.91
N THR A 74 -6.49 23.69 -22.02
CA THR A 74 -7.41 22.56 -22.24
C THR A 74 -7.00 21.37 -21.37
N GLU A 75 -7.93 20.44 -21.16
CA GLU A 75 -7.63 19.22 -20.37
C GLU A 75 -6.46 18.40 -20.93
N PRO A 76 -6.32 18.16 -22.26
CA PRO A 76 -5.13 17.52 -22.82
C PRO A 76 -3.83 18.26 -22.51
N GLU A 77 -3.83 19.61 -22.53
CA GLU A 77 -2.66 20.43 -22.17
C GLU A 77 -2.33 20.33 -20.68
N ILE A 78 -3.36 20.24 -19.81
CA ILE A 78 -3.18 19.98 -18.39
C ILE A 78 -2.53 18.61 -18.18
N CYS A 79 -3.04 17.56 -18.80
CA CYS A 79 -2.48 16.23 -18.73
C CYS A 79 -1.02 16.18 -19.21
N ASP A 80 -0.71 16.88 -20.31
CA ASP A 80 0.67 16.98 -20.83
C ASP A 80 1.57 17.76 -19.87
N GLY A 81 1.12 18.86 -19.31
CA GLY A 81 1.86 19.68 -18.35
C GLY A 81 2.20 18.92 -17.06
N LEU A 82 1.34 18.01 -16.61
CA LEU A 82 1.49 17.23 -15.39
C LEU A 82 2.13 15.85 -15.60
N LYS A 83 2.37 15.39 -16.81
CA LYS A 83 2.78 14.01 -17.14
C LYS A 83 4.02 13.46 -16.44
N ASN A 84 4.88 14.33 -15.92
CA ASN A 84 6.10 13.95 -15.18
C ASN A 84 5.93 13.96 -13.66
N ASN A 85 4.73 14.26 -13.15
CA ASN A 85 4.40 14.27 -11.74
C ASN A 85 3.39 13.15 -11.46
N TYR A 86 3.80 12.16 -10.69
CA TYR A 86 2.97 10.98 -10.44
C TYR A 86 2.23 11.09 -9.11
N CYS A 87 0.94 10.75 -9.14
CA CYS A 87 0.11 10.56 -7.96
C CYS A 87 -0.47 9.15 -7.95
N ARG A 88 -0.41 8.47 -6.82
CA ARG A 88 -1.01 7.13 -6.64
C ARG A 88 -2.36 7.18 -5.91
N CYS A 89 -2.69 8.32 -5.28
CA CYS A 89 -3.84 8.44 -4.38
C CYS A 89 -5.12 8.92 -5.09
N THR A 90 -5.03 9.98 -5.91
CA THR A 90 -6.18 10.80 -6.31
C THR A 90 -6.89 10.32 -7.57
N GLY A 91 -6.24 9.52 -8.43
CA GLY A 91 -6.75 9.20 -9.77
C GLY A 91 -6.75 10.40 -10.74
N TYR A 92 -6.11 11.51 -10.38
CA TYR A 92 -5.88 12.74 -11.16
C TYR A 92 -7.09 13.63 -11.42
N VAL A 93 -8.33 13.15 -11.41
CA VAL A 93 -9.53 13.94 -11.74
C VAL A 93 -9.56 15.25 -10.97
N LYS A 94 -9.45 15.18 -9.62
CA LYS A 94 -9.44 16.38 -8.77
C LYS A 94 -8.22 17.29 -9.00
N ILE A 95 -7.08 16.74 -9.38
CA ILE A 95 -5.91 17.55 -9.74
C ILE A 95 -6.17 18.36 -11.01
N ILE A 96 -6.78 17.75 -12.03
CA ILE A 96 -7.17 18.44 -13.27
C ILE A 96 -8.18 19.56 -12.96
N GLU A 97 -9.18 19.28 -12.14
CA GLU A 97 -10.16 20.28 -11.68
C GLU A 97 -9.48 21.44 -10.93
N ALA A 98 -8.50 21.14 -10.07
CA ALA A 98 -7.72 22.16 -9.36
C ALA A 98 -6.95 23.09 -10.31
N VAL A 99 -6.36 22.54 -11.36
CA VAL A 99 -5.66 23.34 -12.38
C VAL A 99 -6.64 24.24 -13.14
N LYS A 100 -7.81 23.72 -13.52
CA LYS A 100 -8.88 24.50 -14.19
C LYS A 100 -9.35 25.65 -13.29
N LEU A 101 -9.60 25.36 -11.99
CA LEU A 101 -10.00 26.37 -11.01
C LEU A 101 -8.92 27.45 -10.80
N ALA A 102 -7.66 27.03 -10.65
CA ALA A 102 -6.54 27.96 -10.51
C ALA A 102 -6.40 28.87 -11.74
N ALA A 103 -6.53 28.30 -12.95
CA ALA A 103 -6.48 29.05 -14.21
C ALA A 103 -7.59 30.11 -14.27
N ALA A 104 -8.84 29.77 -13.90
CA ALA A 104 -9.95 30.71 -13.87
C ALA A 104 -9.72 31.86 -12.86
N ARG A 105 -9.30 31.53 -11.65
CA ARG A 105 -8.99 32.52 -10.61
C ARG A 105 -7.88 33.50 -11.01
N LEU A 106 -6.83 32.98 -11.65
CA LEU A 106 -5.72 33.82 -12.12
C LEU A 106 -6.13 34.76 -13.27
N ARG A 107 -7.21 34.48 -13.99
CA ARG A 107 -7.83 35.38 -14.96
C ARG A 107 -8.82 36.38 -14.32
N GLY A 108 -8.99 36.34 -12.99
CA GLY A 108 -9.95 37.22 -12.27
C GLY A 108 -11.40 36.72 -12.32
N GLU A 109 -11.63 35.46 -12.69
CA GLU A 109 -12.94 34.82 -12.64
C GLU A 109 -13.22 34.31 -11.21
N GLU A 110 -14.48 34.35 -10.79
CA GLU A 110 -14.95 33.75 -9.53
C GLU A 110 -15.90 32.59 -9.85
N PRO A 111 -15.36 31.44 -10.27
CA PRO A 111 -16.20 30.32 -10.62
C PRO A 111 -16.84 29.71 -9.35
N ASP A 112 -18.06 29.21 -9.50
CA ASP A 112 -18.71 28.43 -8.45
C ASP A 112 -17.89 27.14 -8.21
N ILE A 113 -17.37 26.98 -7.00
CA ILE A 113 -16.55 25.83 -6.62
C ILE A 113 -17.34 24.52 -6.76
N ASP A 114 -18.65 24.55 -6.49
CA ASP A 114 -19.48 23.35 -6.62
C ASP A 114 -19.62 22.88 -8.07
N SER A 115 -19.41 23.76 -9.08
CA SER A 115 -19.33 23.36 -10.49
C SER A 115 -18.09 22.52 -10.83
N PHE A 116 -17.02 22.59 -10.01
CA PHE A 116 -15.81 21.77 -10.13
C PHE A 116 -15.86 20.49 -9.26
N ARG A 117 -16.86 20.39 -8.39
CA ARG A 117 -17.13 19.19 -7.60
C ARG A 117 -18.07 18.32 -8.43
N SER A 118 -17.51 17.41 -9.23
CA SER A 118 -18.22 16.55 -10.18
C SER A 118 -19.17 15.51 -9.55
N TYR A 119 -19.67 15.76 -8.35
CA TYR A 119 -20.72 14.99 -7.72
C TYR A 119 -21.94 15.87 -7.53
N GLU A 120 -22.89 15.82 -8.46
CA GLU A 120 -24.28 15.87 -8.02
C GLU A 120 -24.40 14.81 -6.94
N SER A 121 -24.68 15.24 -5.70
CA SER A 121 -25.10 14.31 -4.66
C SER A 121 -26.40 13.70 -5.13
N THR A 122 -26.31 12.58 -5.84
CA THR A 122 -27.47 11.75 -6.09
C THR A 122 -27.85 11.25 -4.71
N VAL A 123 -28.79 11.93 -4.07
CA VAL A 123 -29.44 11.41 -2.87
C VAL A 123 -30.14 10.15 -3.33
N ILE A 124 -29.50 9.00 -3.12
CA ILE A 124 -30.17 7.72 -3.28
C ILE A 124 -31.19 7.68 -2.15
N VAL A 125 -32.45 8.00 -2.47
CA VAL A 125 -33.56 7.80 -1.56
C VAL A 125 -33.75 6.29 -1.44
N VAL A 126 -33.14 5.72 -0.42
CA VAL A 126 -33.28 4.30 -0.08
C VAL A 126 -34.51 4.17 0.80
N GLY A 127 -35.68 3.94 0.18
CA GLY A 127 -36.94 3.60 0.83
C GLY A 127 -37.74 4.80 1.37
N GLU A 128 -39.06 4.72 1.27
CA GLU A 128 -40.02 5.78 1.65
C GLU A 128 -40.05 6.13 3.16
N ASN A 129 -39.26 5.47 4.01
CA ASN A 129 -39.32 5.63 5.48
C ASN A 129 -37.95 5.86 6.16
N GLN A 130 -36.91 6.18 5.43
CA GLN A 130 -35.66 6.62 6.09
C GLN A 130 -35.72 8.13 6.34
N VAL A 131 -35.93 8.50 7.59
CA VAL A 131 -35.67 9.86 8.07
C VAL A 131 -34.16 10.07 8.02
N VAL A 132 -33.67 10.78 7.02
CA VAL A 132 -32.30 11.32 7.04
C VAL A 132 -32.27 12.32 8.19
N PRO A 133 -31.48 12.09 9.26
CA PRO A 133 -31.41 13.04 10.36
C PRO A 133 -30.96 14.40 9.81
N GLU A 134 -31.64 15.45 10.19
CA GLU A 134 -31.21 16.81 9.87
C GLU A 134 -29.81 17.02 10.45
N ILE A 135 -28.82 17.23 9.57
CA ILE A 135 -27.44 17.43 10.00
C ILE A 135 -27.34 18.86 10.56
N THR A 136 -27.53 18.96 11.86
CA THR A 136 -27.36 20.23 12.60
C THR A 136 -25.93 20.33 13.10
N GLY A 137 -25.15 21.25 12.55
CA GLY A 137 -23.77 21.50 12.98
C GLY A 137 -22.96 22.29 11.96
N SER A 138 -21.81 22.78 12.38
CA SER A 138 -20.92 23.60 11.54
C SER A 138 -19.92 22.79 10.68
N ALA A 139 -19.74 21.51 10.94
CA ALA A 139 -18.71 20.69 10.31
C ALA A 139 -19.25 19.51 9.49
N VAL A 140 -20.21 18.75 10.04
CA VAL A 140 -20.75 17.56 9.37
C VAL A 140 -21.54 17.98 8.11
N GLY A 141 -21.24 17.32 7.00
CA GLY A 141 -21.86 17.64 5.70
C GLY A 141 -21.27 18.85 4.98
N LYS A 142 -20.20 19.46 5.51
CA LYS A 142 -19.48 20.56 4.87
C LYS A 142 -18.11 20.12 4.41
N SER A 143 -17.68 20.63 3.24
CA SER A 143 -16.31 20.48 2.77
C SER A 143 -15.42 21.48 3.53
N VAL A 144 -14.49 20.95 4.32
CA VAL A 144 -13.45 21.73 5.00
C VAL A 144 -12.09 21.24 4.55
N TRP A 145 -11.08 22.09 4.59
CA TRP A 145 -9.72 21.70 4.27
C TRP A 145 -9.17 20.74 5.34
N ASP A 146 -8.30 19.84 4.93
CA ASP A 146 -7.47 19.09 5.86
C ASP A 146 -6.69 20.05 6.76
N VAL A 147 -6.53 19.70 8.03
CA VAL A 147 -5.81 20.53 9.02
C VAL A 147 -4.35 20.79 8.62
N ASP A 148 -3.72 19.83 7.90
CA ASP A 148 -2.35 19.90 7.37
C ASP A 148 -2.31 20.25 5.85
N GLY A 149 -3.44 20.67 5.27
CA GLY A 149 -3.57 20.90 3.84
C GLY A 149 -2.60 21.94 3.30
N MET A 150 -2.43 23.06 4.02
CA MET A 150 -1.47 24.09 3.62
C MET A 150 -0.01 23.61 3.69
N ASP A 151 0.32 22.79 4.69
CA ASP A 151 1.66 22.20 4.80
C ASP A 151 1.92 21.18 3.69
N LYS A 152 0.90 20.39 3.31
CA LYS A 152 0.95 19.46 2.18
C LYS A 152 1.18 20.19 0.85
N THR A 153 0.46 21.26 0.60
CA THR A 153 0.58 22.03 -0.67
C THR A 153 1.85 22.87 -0.72
N GLY A 154 2.36 23.31 0.44
CA GLY A 154 3.55 24.13 0.60
C GLY A 154 4.87 23.36 0.74
N GLY A 155 4.81 22.01 0.76
CA GLY A 155 6.02 21.19 0.94
C GLY A 155 6.64 21.26 2.35
N LYS A 156 5.86 21.70 3.34
CA LYS A 156 6.30 21.83 4.75
C LYS A 156 6.01 20.59 5.58
N LEU A 157 5.09 19.73 5.12
CA LEU A 157 4.76 18.49 5.81
C LEU A 157 5.98 17.56 5.78
N LYS A 158 6.45 17.16 6.96
CA LYS A 158 7.59 16.24 7.11
C LYS A 158 7.10 14.79 7.15
N PHE A 159 7.51 14.00 6.17
CA PHE A 159 7.35 12.55 6.17
C PHE A 159 8.48 11.89 6.98
N CYS A 160 8.41 10.59 7.19
CA CYS A 160 9.35 9.90 8.07
C CYS A 160 10.82 10.08 7.64
N ASP A 161 11.09 10.05 6.33
CA ASP A 161 12.46 10.27 5.81
C ASP A 161 12.95 11.71 5.96
N ASP A 162 12.04 12.69 6.04
CA ASP A 162 12.40 14.11 6.19
C ASP A 162 12.81 14.47 7.62
N LEU A 163 12.50 13.63 8.62
CA LEU A 163 12.83 13.91 10.01
C LEU A 163 14.34 13.90 10.24
N THR A 164 14.85 14.95 10.85
CA THR A 164 16.25 15.14 11.23
C THR A 164 16.47 14.80 12.70
N ALA A 165 17.72 14.83 13.17
CA ALA A 165 18.04 14.70 14.59
C ALA A 165 17.33 15.78 15.44
N GLU A 166 17.30 17.03 14.96
CA GLU A 166 16.62 18.16 15.62
C GLU A 166 15.12 17.90 15.77
N ASP A 167 14.45 17.38 14.73
CA ASP A 167 13.00 17.12 14.75
C ASP A 167 12.59 16.07 15.79
N ILE A 168 13.48 15.14 16.11
CA ILE A 168 13.24 14.09 17.11
C ILE A 168 13.86 14.43 18.48
N GLY A 169 14.42 15.61 18.63
CA GLY A 169 15.06 16.08 19.88
C GLY A 169 16.34 15.33 20.25
N ALA A 170 17.15 14.94 19.25
CA ALA A 170 18.38 14.20 19.46
C ALA A 170 19.60 14.98 18.93
N ASP A 171 20.78 14.76 19.52
CA ASP A 171 22.02 15.39 19.09
C ASP A 171 22.57 14.78 17.78
N THR A 172 22.28 13.51 17.54
CA THR A 172 22.78 12.76 16.37
C THR A 172 21.71 11.80 15.86
N LEU A 173 21.80 11.47 14.56
CA LEU A 173 20.96 10.47 13.92
C LEU A 173 21.86 9.56 13.09
N LEU A 174 21.93 8.28 13.47
CA LEU A 174 22.64 7.27 12.71
C LEU A 174 21.75 6.70 11.60
N HIS A 175 22.37 6.04 10.62
CA HIS A 175 21.68 5.48 9.47
C HIS A 175 21.99 4.00 9.32
N GLY A 176 20.94 3.20 9.02
CA GLY A 176 21.04 1.77 8.79
C GLY A 176 20.92 1.38 7.32
N ALA A 177 21.68 0.36 6.92
CA ALA A 177 21.53 -0.31 5.63
C ALA A 177 21.61 -1.82 5.80
N PHE A 178 20.72 -2.58 5.13
CA PHE A 178 20.65 -4.03 5.26
C PHE A 178 21.75 -4.76 4.51
N VAL A 179 22.16 -5.88 5.09
CA VAL A 179 22.90 -6.96 4.42
C VAL A 179 21.88 -7.96 3.93
N TRP A 180 21.58 -7.94 2.63
CA TRP A 180 20.49 -8.68 2.00
C TRP A 180 20.81 -10.15 1.76
N ALA A 181 19.77 -10.96 1.64
CA ALA A 181 19.86 -12.34 1.18
C ALA A 181 20.63 -12.43 -0.15
N PRO A 182 21.59 -13.38 -0.27
CA PRO A 182 22.40 -13.55 -1.50
C PRO A 182 21.63 -14.26 -2.62
N ALA A 183 20.57 -14.99 -2.29
CA ALA A 183 19.74 -15.77 -3.21
C ALA A 183 18.31 -15.87 -2.70
N PRO A 184 17.32 -16.23 -3.56
CA PRO A 184 15.92 -16.34 -3.16
C PRO A 184 15.65 -17.47 -2.15
N HIS A 185 16.49 -18.49 -2.11
CA HIS A 185 16.42 -19.58 -1.14
C HIS A 185 17.83 -20.13 -0.93
N ALA A 186 18.36 -19.96 0.26
CA ALA A 186 19.72 -20.40 0.55
C ALA A 186 19.91 -20.75 2.04
N LYS A 187 20.78 -21.71 2.27
CA LYS A 187 21.36 -21.98 3.58
C LYS A 187 22.58 -21.07 3.77
N ILE A 188 22.68 -20.42 4.90
CA ILE A 188 23.80 -19.56 5.26
C ILE A 188 24.80 -20.39 6.09
N ASN A 189 26.01 -20.51 5.58
CA ASN A 189 27.09 -21.26 6.25
C ASN A 189 27.91 -20.33 7.17
N ALA A 190 28.27 -19.13 6.69
CA ALA A 190 29.03 -18.13 7.45
C ALA A 190 28.81 -16.71 6.89
N VAL A 191 29.00 -15.71 7.74
CA VAL A 191 28.99 -14.30 7.34
C VAL A 191 30.24 -13.63 7.90
N ASP A 192 31.04 -13.01 7.03
CA ASP A 192 32.24 -12.25 7.40
C ASP A 192 31.93 -10.75 7.35
N TYR A 193 31.88 -10.12 8.51
CA TYR A 193 31.62 -8.70 8.69
C TYR A 193 32.90 -7.86 8.78
N SER A 194 34.10 -8.45 8.85
CA SER A 194 35.35 -7.80 9.23
C SER A 194 35.71 -6.57 8.38
N ALA A 195 35.46 -6.63 7.08
CA ALA A 195 35.72 -5.50 6.17
C ALA A 195 34.69 -4.38 6.36
N ALA A 196 33.45 -4.71 6.67
CA ALA A 196 32.38 -3.73 6.93
C ALA A 196 32.58 -3.02 8.28
N GLU A 197 33.02 -3.73 9.31
CA GLU A 197 33.29 -3.17 10.64
C GLU A 197 34.40 -2.11 10.62
N GLN A 198 35.36 -2.24 9.70
CA GLN A 198 36.49 -1.30 9.55
C GLN A 198 36.22 -0.18 8.53
N ALA A 199 35.04 -0.19 7.88
CA ALA A 199 34.71 0.82 6.88
C ALA A 199 34.43 2.19 7.52
N GLU A 200 34.66 3.24 6.77
CA GLU A 200 34.48 4.63 7.20
C GLU A 200 33.06 4.89 7.72
N GLY A 201 32.96 5.54 8.87
CA GLY A 201 31.71 5.97 9.49
C GLY A 201 30.88 4.86 10.11
N VAL A 202 31.29 3.58 10.03
CA VAL A 202 30.54 2.46 10.63
C VAL A 202 30.65 2.53 12.15
N VAL A 203 29.49 2.43 12.81
CA VAL A 203 29.36 2.46 14.26
C VAL A 203 29.16 1.04 14.80
N ARG A 204 28.31 0.24 14.17
CA ARG A 204 27.98 -1.11 14.59
C ARG A 204 27.36 -1.92 13.47
N ILE A 205 27.54 -3.22 13.50
CA ILE A 205 26.74 -4.19 12.74
C ILE A 205 25.79 -4.89 13.71
N VAL A 206 24.50 -4.81 13.43
CA VAL A 206 23.42 -5.35 14.25
C VAL A 206 22.92 -6.63 13.59
N THR A 207 22.80 -7.69 14.37
CA THR A 207 22.44 -9.04 13.90
C THR A 207 21.34 -9.66 14.77
N ALA A 208 20.96 -10.89 14.52
CA ALA A 208 20.04 -11.65 15.34
C ALA A 208 20.49 -11.76 16.82
N ALA A 209 21.80 -11.72 17.08
CA ALA A 209 22.33 -11.76 18.44
C ALA A 209 22.03 -10.49 19.28
N ASP A 210 21.68 -9.39 18.61
CA ASP A 210 21.32 -8.12 19.26
C ASP A 210 19.81 -8.04 19.58
N VAL A 211 19.00 -9.01 19.17
CA VAL A 211 17.56 -9.07 19.44
C VAL A 211 17.34 -9.64 20.85
N PRO A 212 16.82 -8.84 21.83
CA PRO A 212 16.75 -9.31 23.22
C PRO A 212 15.71 -10.40 23.45
N GLY A 213 14.61 -10.38 22.69
CA GLY A 213 13.49 -11.29 22.84
C GLY A 213 13.24 -12.12 21.60
N MET A 214 12.05 -12.04 21.04
CA MET A 214 11.64 -12.85 19.89
C MET A 214 12.22 -12.30 18.58
N ASN A 215 13.12 -13.02 17.93
CA ASN A 215 13.68 -12.65 16.61
C ASN A 215 12.71 -12.98 15.47
N LYS A 216 11.44 -12.56 15.57
CA LYS A 216 10.42 -12.81 14.55
C LYS A 216 9.41 -11.67 14.49
N VAL A 217 8.96 -11.37 13.27
CA VAL A 217 7.86 -10.45 12.94
C VAL A 217 6.73 -11.20 12.24
N GLY A 218 5.55 -10.61 12.18
CA GLY A 218 4.37 -11.14 11.49
C GLY A 218 3.09 -10.75 12.22
N THR A 219 2.04 -10.45 11.46
CA THR A 219 0.76 -9.96 11.99
C THR A 219 -0.04 -11.10 12.65
N TRP A 220 -0.31 -12.17 11.91
CA TRP A 220 -1.11 -13.30 12.39
C TRP A 220 -0.23 -14.37 13.05
N THR A 221 0.83 -14.75 12.37
CA THR A 221 1.80 -15.72 12.87
C THR A 221 3.20 -15.15 12.71
N PRO A 222 3.92 -14.89 13.83
CA PRO A 222 5.31 -14.41 13.76
C PRO A 222 6.23 -15.51 13.20
N GLU A 223 6.53 -15.44 11.90
CA GLU A 223 7.38 -16.42 11.21
C GLU A 223 8.64 -15.79 10.61
N GLN A 224 8.53 -14.56 10.07
CA GLN A 224 9.65 -13.90 9.40
C GLN A 224 10.70 -13.46 10.43
N PRO A 225 11.98 -13.84 10.28
CA PRO A 225 13.03 -13.37 11.18
C PRO A 225 13.21 -11.84 11.09
N VAL A 226 13.49 -11.18 12.23
CA VAL A 226 14.00 -9.79 12.23
C VAL A 226 15.36 -9.75 11.55
N PHE A 227 16.22 -10.73 11.83
CA PHE A 227 17.46 -11.02 11.11
C PHE A 227 17.60 -12.53 10.94
N CYS A 228 17.86 -12.96 9.70
CA CYS A 228 18.08 -14.37 9.39
C CYS A 228 19.44 -14.86 9.91
N THR A 229 19.51 -16.14 10.32
CA THR A 229 20.74 -16.78 10.80
C THR A 229 21.21 -17.90 9.86
N ASP A 230 20.35 -18.90 9.65
CA ASP A 230 20.74 -20.18 9.01
C ASP A 230 20.18 -20.33 7.60
N GLU A 231 19.04 -19.70 7.31
CA GLU A 231 18.31 -19.83 6.05
C GLU A 231 17.69 -18.50 5.65
N VAL A 232 17.76 -18.20 4.35
CA VAL A 232 16.97 -17.13 3.73
C VAL A 232 15.98 -17.76 2.76
N ARG A 233 14.77 -17.21 2.68
CA ARG A 233 13.63 -17.78 1.95
C ARG A 233 13.11 -16.92 0.82
N PHE A 234 13.57 -15.67 0.72
CA PHE A 234 13.33 -14.78 -0.41
C PHE A 234 14.36 -13.65 -0.45
N LEU A 235 14.38 -12.90 -1.55
CA LEU A 235 15.36 -11.82 -1.76
C LEU A 235 15.24 -10.64 -0.78
N GLY A 236 14.11 -10.50 -0.08
CA GLY A 236 13.89 -9.46 0.93
C GLY A 236 14.37 -9.84 2.33
N ASP A 237 14.76 -11.09 2.57
CA ASP A 237 15.38 -11.48 3.83
C ASP A 237 16.72 -10.79 4.00
N HIS A 238 17.10 -10.53 5.25
CA HIS A 238 18.35 -9.86 5.57
C HIS A 238 19.02 -10.48 6.80
N LEU A 239 20.35 -10.45 6.79
CA LEU A 239 21.20 -11.12 7.77
C LEU A 239 21.64 -10.17 8.88
N ALA A 240 21.79 -8.88 8.54
CA ALA A 240 22.27 -7.86 9.45
C ALA A 240 21.84 -6.45 9.00
N LEU A 241 22.02 -5.49 9.90
CA LEU A 241 21.92 -4.07 9.63
C LEU A 241 23.27 -3.41 9.94
N VAL A 242 23.90 -2.83 8.94
CA VAL A 242 25.08 -1.98 9.13
C VAL A 242 24.62 -0.58 9.52
N VAL A 243 25.06 -0.11 10.67
CA VAL A 243 24.75 1.22 11.22
C VAL A 243 25.97 2.11 11.10
N ALA A 244 25.80 3.29 10.47
CA ALA A 244 26.88 4.26 10.25
C ALA A 244 26.40 5.70 10.51
N ASP A 245 27.34 6.64 10.47
CA ASP A 245 27.08 8.08 10.62
C ASP A 245 26.26 8.68 9.47
N THR A 246 26.34 8.08 8.28
CA THR A 246 25.57 8.48 7.09
C THR A 246 24.97 7.29 6.38
N ALA A 247 23.86 7.50 5.66
CA ALA A 247 23.25 6.49 4.82
C ALA A 247 24.18 6.01 3.68
N ALA A 248 25.07 6.87 3.22
CA ALA A 248 26.06 6.53 2.18
C ALA A 248 27.10 5.54 2.73
N HIS A 249 27.66 5.82 3.91
CA HIS A 249 28.63 4.93 4.57
C HIS A 249 27.98 3.59 4.92
N ALA A 250 26.77 3.59 5.50
CA ALA A 250 26.04 2.34 5.82
C ALA A 250 25.86 1.46 4.58
N ARG A 251 25.40 2.04 3.46
CA ARG A 251 25.20 1.30 2.20
C ARG A 251 26.52 0.84 1.54
N ALA A 252 27.58 1.64 1.67
CA ALA A 252 28.90 1.25 1.15
C ALA A 252 29.46 0.06 1.95
N ALA A 253 29.40 0.15 3.27
CA ALA A 253 29.90 -0.88 4.17
C ALA A 253 29.07 -2.19 4.07
N ALA A 254 27.75 -2.13 3.93
CA ALA A 254 26.92 -3.32 3.76
C ALA A 254 27.32 -4.18 2.55
N LYS A 255 27.86 -3.57 1.48
CA LYS A 255 28.36 -4.27 0.30
C LYS A 255 29.70 -4.97 0.51
N LEU A 256 30.42 -4.68 1.58
CA LEU A 256 31.70 -5.30 1.92
C LEU A 256 31.52 -6.61 2.70
N VAL A 257 30.33 -6.87 3.21
CA VAL A 257 30.01 -8.12 3.91
C VAL A 257 30.07 -9.28 2.94
N LYS A 258 30.78 -10.33 3.33
CA LYS A 258 30.89 -11.58 2.55
C LYS A 258 30.01 -12.63 3.17
N ILE A 259 29.22 -13.31 2.33
CA ILE A 259 28.29 -14.36 2.75
C ILE A 259 28.75 -15.66 2.07
N ASP A 260 29.02 -16.68 2.89
CA ASP A 260 29.19 -18.06 2.42
C ASP A 260 27.84 -18.78 2.54
N TYR A 261 27.31 -19.25 1.42
CA TYR A 261 25.98 -19.84 1.34
C TYR A 261 25.89 -20.97 0.31
N GLU A 262 24.89 -21.79 0.47
CA GLU A 262 24.50 -22.84 -0.47
C GLU A 262 23.07 -22.55 -0.97
N GLU A 263 22.90 -22.42 -2.30
CA GLU A 263 21.58 -22.25 -2.88
C GLU A 263 20.74 -23.52 -2.70
N LEU A 264 19.49 -23.35 -2.26
CA LEU A 264 18.52 -24.42 -2.08
C LEU A 264 17.48 -24.41 -3.19
N PRO A 265 16.88 -25.57 -3.54
CA PRO A 265 15.78 -25.62 -4.50
C PRO A 265 14.60 -24.78 -4.05
N GLY A 266 14.23 -23.77 -4.83
CA GLY A 266 13.08 -22.90 -4.55
C GLY A 266 11.77 -23.41 -5.15
N ILE A 267 10.68 -22.82 -4.69
CA ILE A 267 9.32 -22.95 -5.24
C ILE A 267 8.94 -21.58 -5.77
N TYR A 268 8.60 -21.47 -7.07
CA TYR A 268 8.32 -20.16 -7.70
C TYR A 268 6.95 -20.10 -8.39
N THR A 269 6.23 -21.23 -8.46
CA THR A 269 4.87 -21.27 -9.01
C THR A 269 3.88 -21.83 -7.99
N MET A 270 2.64 -21.37 -8.03
CA MET A 270 1.57 -21.91 -7.19
C MET A 270 1.35 -23.40 -7.48
N ALA A 271 1.46 -23.83 -8.75
CA ALA A 271 1.32 -25.24 -9.14
C ALA A 271 2.40 -26.13 -8.53
N ASP A 272 3.65 -25.67 -8.47
CA ASP A 272 4.73 -26.42 -7.82
C ASP A 272 4.53 -26.50 -6.31
N GLY A 273 4.13 -25.41 -5.69
CA GLY A 273 3.83 -25.39 -4.26
C GLY A 273 2.67 -26.33 -3.91
N TYR A 274 1.62 -26.34 -4.72
CA TYR A 274 0.50 -27.27 -4.54
C TYR A 274 0.97 -28.74 -4.65
N ARG A 275 1.73 -29.08 -5.69
CA ARG A 275 2.26 -30.45 -5.87
C ARG A 275 3.19 -30.90 -4.75
N LYS A 276 3.95 -29.98 -4.17
CA LYS A 276 4.86 -30.23 -3.03
C LYS A 276 4.17 -30.14 -1.67
N ASN A 277 2.87 -29.92 -1.63
CA ASN A 277 2.09 -29.73 -0.40
C ASN A 277 2.64 -28.57 0.47
N SER A 278 3.10 -27.48 -0.16
CA SER A 278 3.69 -26.34 0.49
C SER A 278 2.63 -25.25 0.68
N PHE A 279 1.98 -25.26 1.83
CA PHE A 279 0.90 -24.35 2.16
C PHE A 279 1.25 -23.48 3.37
N ILE A 280 0.68 -22.27 3.37
CA ILE A 280 0.64 -21.37 4.54
C ILE A 280 -0.62 -21.66 5.33
N VAL A 281 -1.79 -21.61 4.65
CA VAL A 281 -3.10 -21.74 5.29
C VAL A 281 -4.14 -22.23 4.29
N HIS A 282 -5.17 -22.85 4.81
CA HIS A 282 -6.39 -23.21 4.10
C HIS A 282 -7.60 -22.49 4.72
N THR A 283 -8.55 -22.14 3.88
CA THR A 283 -9.85 -21.62 4.32
C THR A 283 -10.96 -22.18 3.41
N GLY A 284 -12.18 -22.08 3.84
CA GLY A 284 -13.30 -22.51 3.01
C GLY A 284 -14.65 -22.21 3.63
N ARG A 285 -15.67 -22.30 2.80
CA ARG A 285 -17.06 -22.16 3.20
C ARG A 285 -17.97 -23.06 2.39
N VAL A 286 -18.92 -23.68 3.07
CA VAL A 286 -19.99 -24.46 2.45
C VAL A 286 -21.33 -23.95 2.96
N SER A 287 -22.29 -23.76 2.06
CA SER A 287 -23.68 -23.41 2.36
C SER A 287 -24.61 -24.05 1.32
N GLY A 288 -25.72 -24.62 1.74
CA GLY A 288 -26.60 -25.38 0.86
C GLY A 288 -25.99 -26.72 0.42
N ASP A 289 -26.42 -27.24 -0.73
CA ASP A 289 -25.96 -28.51 -1.31
C ASP A 289 -25.52 -28.29 -2.77
N VAL A 290 -24.24 -27.97 -2.96
CA VAL A 290 -23.64 -27.75 -4.28
C VAL A 290 -23.62 -29.02 -5.11
N GLU A 291 -23.38 -30.20 -4.50
CA GLU A 291 -23.29 -31.46 -5.23
C GLU A 291 -24.68 -31.86 -5.79
N GLN A 292 -25.76 -31.66 -5.03
CA GLN A 292 -27.11 -31.84 -5.52
C GLN A 292 -27.44 -30.83 -6.64
N ALA A 293 -27.08 -29.55 -6.45
CA ALA A 293 -27.32 -28.52 -7.46
C ALA A 293 -26.60 -28.82 -8.77
N LYS A 294 -25.36 -29.36 -8.71
CA LYS A 294 -24.60 -29.80 -9.88
C LYS A 294 -25.23 -30.95 -10.66
N GLN A 295 -26.05 -31.81 -10.02
CA GLN A 295 -26.72 -32.93 -10.69
C GLN A 295 -27.93 -32.48 -11.51
N ARG A 296 -28.42 -31.26 -11.33
CA ARG A 296 -29.57 -30.74 -12.07
C ARG A 296 -29.27 -30.65 -13.57
N THR A 297 -30.21 -31.10 -14.37
CA THR A 297 -30.15 -31.09 -15.85
C THR A 297 -30.85 -29.89 -16.49
N ASP A 298 -31.64 -29.16 -15.70
CA ASP A 298 -32.44 -28.00 -16.10
C ASP A 298 -31.68 -26.65 -15.91
N ILE A 299 -30.40 -26.70 -15.66
CA ILE A 299 -29.54 -25.50 -15.45
C ILE A 299 -28.41 -25.40 -16.48
N VAL A 300 -27.99 -24.17 -16.75
CA VAL A 300 -26.86 -23.85 -17.59
C VAL A 300 -25.61 -23.71 -16.72
N LYS A 301 -24.57 -24.46 -17.05
CA LYS A 301 -23.29 -24.48 -16.28
C LYS A 301 -22.19 -23.78 -17.04
N LEU A 302 -21.26 -23.18 -16.32
CA LEU A 302 -20.09 -22.51 -16.87
C LEU A 302 -18.89 -22.72 -15.94
N ASN A 303 -17.75 -23.04 -16.54
CA ASN A 303 -16.46 -23.08 -15.86
C ASN A 303 -15.64 -21.86 -16.31
N VAL A 304 -15.05 -21.15 -15.35
CA VAL A 304 -14.19 -19.99 -15.58
C VAL A 304 -12.94 -20.12 -14.72
N SER A 305 -11.78 -20.09 -15.36
CA SER A 305 -10.49 -20.07 -14.68
C SER A 305 -9.79 -18.74 -14.92
N LYS A 306 -9.16 -18.16 -13.90
CA LYS A 306 -8.46 -16.88 -13.97
C LYS A 306 -7.14 -16.93 -13.23
N ASP A 307 -6.11 -16.42 -13.91
CA ASP A 307 -4.84 -16.06 -13.30
C ASP A 307 -4.79 -14.55 -13.09
N ILE A 308 -4.43 -14.12 -11.91
CA ILE A 308 -4.35 -12.73 -11.49
C ILE A 308 -2.96 -12.49 -10.92
N GLU A 309 -2.20 -11.65 -11.59
CA GLU A 309 -0.80 -11.39 -11.25
C GLU A 309 -0.64 -10.57 -9.96
N PRO A 310 0.47 -10.73 -9.23
CA PRO A 310 0.83 -9.87 -8.11
C PRO A 310 0.93 -8.40 -8.55
N GLN A 311 0.61 -7.47 -7.64
CA GLN A 311 0.71 -6.04 -7.92
C GLN A 311 1.44 -5.28 -6.81
N GLU A 312 2.26 -4.32 -7.22
CA GLU A 312 2.94 -3.39 -6.33
C GLU A 312 2.03 -2.20 -5.99
N HIS A 313 2.00 -1.81 -4.70
CA HIS A 313 1.25 -0.65 -4.21
C HIS A 313 1.73 0.65 -4.84
N ALA A 314 3.04 0.77 -5.06
CA ALA A 314 3.69 1.94 -5.62
C ALA A 314 3.39 3.22 -4.81
N CYS A 315 3.44 3.14 -3.49
CA CYS A 315 3.41 4.32 -2.63
C CYS A 315 4.50 5.29 -3.06
N MET A 316 4.18 6.58 -3.14
CA MET A 316 5.18 7.57 -3.56
C MET A 316 6.29 7.69 -2.52
N GLU A 317 5.97 7.64 -1.23
CA GLU A 317 6.92 7.54 -0.13
C GLU A 317 7.39 6.09 0.02
N PRO A 318 8.72 5.79 -0.07
CA PRO A 318 9.29 4.52 0.36
C PRO A 318 9.12 4.31 1.86
N VAL A 319 9.24 3.07 2.32
CA VAL A 319 9.17 2.81 3.77
C VAL A 319 10.39 3.39 4.48
N SER A 320 10.14 4.07 5.61
CA SER A 320 11.16 4.65 6.49
C SER A 320 10.74 4.48 7.96
N ALA A 321 11.71 4.28 8.85
CA ALA A 321 11.50 4.19 10.28
C ALA A 321 12.71 4.76 11.03
N ILE A 322 12.46 5.33 12.25
CA ILE A 322 13.49 5.81 13.16
C ILE A 322 13.24 5.21 14.53
N GLY A 323 14.14 4.35 15.00
CA GLY A 323 14.15 3.87 16.38
C GLY A 323 15.00 4.75 17.26
N MET A 324 14.54 5.01 18.50
CA MET A 324 15.36 5.68 19.52
C MET A 324 14.99 5.19 20.92
N VAL A 325 15.88 5.43 21.86
CA VAL A 325 15.66 5.21 23.29
C VAL A 325 15.79 6.53 24.02
N GLN A 326 14.78 6.91 24.79
CA GLN A 326 14.76 8.13 25.57
C GLN A 326 14.09 7.87 26.91
N ASP A 327 14.72 8.26 28.01
CA ASP A 327 14.23 8.10 29.37
C ASP A 327 13.80 6.66 29.71
N GLY A 328 14.56 5.67 29.20
CA GLY A 328 14.29 4.24 29.38
C GLY A 328 13.19 3.66 28.45
N LYS A 329 12.45 4.52 27.75
CA LYS A 329 11.40 4.11 26.79
C LYS A 329 11.93 3.97 25.38
N THR A 330 11.37 3.03 24.64
CA THR A 330 11.59 2.89 23.22
C THR A 330 10.61 3.78 22.46
N ILE A 331 11.12 4.62 21.58
CA ILE A 331 10.33 5.47 20.70
C ILE A 331 10.59 5.05 19.26
N LEU A 332 9.53 4.84 18.51
CA LEU A 332 9.57 4.55 17.08
C LEU A 332 8.80 5.64 16.33
N TYR A 333 9.45 6.31 15.38
CA TYR A 333 8.78 7.07 14.32
C TYR A 333 8.68 6.19 13.09
N SER A 334 7.48 6.03 12.54
CA SER A 334 7.26 5.20 11.36
C SER A 334 6.09 5.69 10.53
N CYS A 335 6.18 5.49 9.23
CA CYS A 335 5.08 5.68 8.29
C CYS A 335 4.17 4.42 8.26
N THR A 336 3.79 3.87 9.42
CA THR A 336 2.96 2.67 9.56
C THR A 336 1.47 2.96 9.51
N GLN A 337 0.67 2.00 9.02
CA GLN A 337 -0.80 1.98 9.09
C GLN A 337 -1.31 1.21 10.32
N ALA A 338 -0.43 0.48 11.04
CA ALA A 338 -0.78 -0.45 12.12
C ALA A 338 0.03 -0.19 13.41
N PRO A 339 -0.09 1.02 14.03
CA PRO A 339 0.77 1.40 15.15
C PRO A 339 0.60 0.54 16.40
N PHE A 340 -0.59 0.03 16.65
CA PHE A 340 -0.85 -0.78 17.86
C PHE A 340 -0.31 -2.19 17.73
N GLU A 341 -0.48 -2.81 16.55
CA GLU A 341 0.07 -4.13 16.22
C GLU A 341 1.60 -4.09 16.24
N ILE A 342 2.19 -3.03 15.66
CA ILE A 342 3.64 -2.79 15.71
C ILE A 342 4.11 -2.66 17.16
N ARG A 343 3.40 -1.90 18.01
CA ARG A 343 3.76 -1.75 19.42
C ARG A 343 3.77 -3.09 20.15
N SER A 344 2.71 -3.88 20.01
CA SER A 344 2.60 -5.20 20.64
C SER A 344 3.67 -6.18 20.13
N MET A 345 4.03 -6.11 18.86
CA MET A 345 5.10 -6.92 18.29
C MET A 345 6.47 -6.50 18.82
N LEU A 346 6.76 -5.20 18.88
CA LEU A 346 8.02 -4.67 19.40
C LEU A 346 8.21 -5.01 20.88
N ALA A 347 7.14 -5.07 21.67
CA ALA A 347 7.19 -5.51 23.07
C ALA A 347 7.79 -6.92 23.20
N LYS A 348 7.38 -7.84 22.34
CA LYS A 348 7.90 -9.23 22.30
C LYS A 348 9.33 -9.31 21.78
N ILE A 349 9.69 -8.48 20.78
CA ILE A 349 11.04 -8.44 20.19
C ILE A 349 12.06 -7.87 21.17
N LEU A 350 11.67 -6.85 21.93
CA LEU A 350 12.55 -6.17 22.88
C LEU A 350 12.51 -6.78 24.29
N ASP A 351 11.64 -7.77 24.52
CA ASP A 351 11.36 -8.33 25.87
C ASP A 351 11.02 -7.22 26.88
N LYS A 352 10.10 -6.32 26.49
CA LYS A 352 9.66 -5.16 27.28
C LYS A 352 8.14 -5.09 27.34
N PRO A 353 7.58 -4.46 28.40
CA PRO A 353 6.15 -4.17 28.45
C PRO A 353 5.74 -3.13 27.38
N GLU A 354 4.49 -3.22 26.88
CA GLU A 354 3.99 -2.32 25.83
C GLU A 354 3.97 -0.84 26.24
N GLU A 355 3.79 -0.55 27.54
CA GLU A 355 3.81 0.81 28.10
C GLU A 355 5.18 1.50 27.99
N ASP A 356 6.26 0.74 27.78
CA ASP A 356 7.60 1.25 27.55
C ASP A 356 7.90 1.52 26.07
N ILE A 357 6.90 1.27 25.20
CA ILE A 357 7.05 1.46 23.75
C ILE A 357 6.04 2.50 23.26
N ARG A 358 6.53 3.53 22.63
CA ARG A 358 5.75 4.58 21.98
C ARG A 358 5.97 4.55 20.47
N VAL A 359 4.89 4.33 19.71
CA VAL A 359 4.89 4.45 18.25
C VAL A 359 4.29 5.81 17.85
N ILE A 360 5.07 6.59 17.14
CA ILE A 360 4.67 7.90 16.61
C ILE A 360 4.51 7.73 15.10
N VAL A 361 3.26 7.79 14.65
CA VAL A 361 2.95 7.71 13.22
C VAL A 361 3.24 9.05 12.57
N THR A 362 4.13 9.03 11.58
CA THR A 362 4.39 10.21 10.73
C THR A 362 3.33 10.31 9.64
N PRO A 363 3.18 11.48 8.99
CA PRO A 363 2.39 11.55 7.76
C PRO A 363 2.78 10.45 6.78
N LEU A 364 1.77 9.82 6.13
CA LEU A 364 2.00 8.72 5.19
C LEU A 364 1.91 9.21 3.74
N GLY A 365 2.97 9.07 2.98
CA GLY A 365 3.02 9.36 1.54
C GLY A 365 2.41 8.25 0.68
N GLY A 366 1.22 7.76 1.08
CA GLY A 366 0.52 6.59 0.57
C GLY A 366 0.83 5.33 1.39
N GLY A 367 -0.17 4.45 1.52
CA GLY A 367 -0.04 3.19 2.26
C GLY A 367 -0.67 2.02 1.48
N PHE A 368 -1.96 2.10 1.23
CA PHE A 368 -2.78 1.13 0.45
C PHE A 368 -2.75 -0.30 0.99
N GLY A 369 -2.36 -0.50 2.25
CA GLY A 369 -2.14 -1.79 2.89
C GLY A 369 -0.66 -2.16 3.06
N LYS A 370 0.24 -1.69 2.17
CA LYS A 370 1.68 -1.98 2.22
C LYS A 370 2.30 -1.72 3.59
N LYS A 371 1.91 -0.63 4.23
CA LYS A 371 2.49 -0.15 5.49
C LYS A 371 1.75 -0.68 6.73
N CYS A 372 0.95 -1.76 6.58
CA CYS A 372 0.40 -2.52 7.71
C CYS A 372 1.44 -3.46 8.32
N ASP A 373 2.33 -4.01 7.49
CA ASP A 373 3.36 -4.95 7.92
C ASP A 373 4.58 -4.23 8.52
N SER A 374 5.36 -4.95 9.34
CA SER A 374 6.62 -4.45 9.89
C SER A 374 7.78 -4.89 9.02
N PHE A 375 8.51 -3.93 8.47
CA PHE A 375 9.71 -4.17 7.67
C PHE A 375 10.96 -3.57 8.31
N LEU A 376 10.86 -2.32 8.79
CA LEU A 376 11.98 -1.55 9.31
C LEU A 376 11.87 -1.27 10.80
N GLU A 377 10.67 -1.37 11.35
CA GLU A 377 10.34 -0.97 12.71
C GLU A 377 11.16 -1.77 13.73
N ALA A 378 11.16 -3.10 13.58
CA ALA A 378 11.92 -3.98 14.47
C ALA A 378 13.44 -3.78 14.32
N PRO A 379 14.04 -3.83 13.10
CA PRO A 379 15.46 -3.53 12.93
C PRO A 379 15.87 -2.14 13.45
N ALA A 380 15.04 -1.11 13.26
CA ALA A 380 15.37 0.26 13.69
C ALA A 380 15.45 0.38 15.22
N VAL A 381 14.47 -0.20 15.95
CA VAL A 381 14.50 -0.14 17.42
C VAL A 381 15.58 -1.04 18.02
N VAL A 382 15.81 -2.24 17.46
CA VAL A 382 16.91 -3.12 17.91
C VAL A 382 18.25 -2.41 17.72
N ALA A 383 18.46 -1.78 16.57
CA ALA A 383 19.68 -1.01 16.30
C ALA A 383 19.84 0.19 17.25
N ALA A 384 18.75 0.90 17.53
CA ALA A 384 18.79 2.01 18.50
C ALA A 384 19.21 1.55 19.89
N HIS A 385 18.69 0.40 20.36
CA HIS A 385 19.14 -0.20 21.62
C HIS A 385 20.60 -0.63 21.59
N ALA A 386 21.03 -1.28 20.51
CA ALA A 386 22.38 -1.78 20.35
C ALA A 386 23.43 -0.65 20.25
N CYS A 387 23.07 0.49 19.65
CA CYS A 387 23.96 1.64 19.46
C CYS A 387 23.87 2.69 20.58
N GLY A 388 22.80 2.68 21.40
CA GLY A 388 22.51 3.73 22.37
C GLY A 388 22.25 5.10 21.75
N LYS A 389 21.89 5.15 20.46
CA LYS A 389 21.62 6.35 19.67
C LYS A 389 20.44 6.13 18.71
N PRO A 390 19.75 7.19 18.29
CA PRO A 390 18.71 7.05 17.28
C PRO A 390 19.27 6.50 15.96
N VAL A 391 18.51 5.57 15.35
CA VAL A 391 18.88 4.96 14.06
C VAL A 391 17.71 5.09 13.09
N LYS A 392 17.97 5.71 11.93
CA LYS A 392 17.05 5.83 10.81
C LYS A 392 17.37 4.78 9.74
N ILE A 393 16.33 4.12 9.25
CA ILE A 393 16.41 3.24 8.09
C ILE A 393 15.42 3.78 7.05
N THR A 394 15.91 4.05 5.83
CA THR A 394 15.06 4.43 4.70
C THR A 394 15.42 3.57 3.49
N LEU A 395 14.44 2.88 2.94
CA LEU A 395 14.63 2.06 1.74
C LEU A 395 14.78 2.93 0.49
N THR A 396 15.70 2.55 -0.38
CA THR A 396 15.65 3.00 -1.76
C THR A 396 14.42 2.42 -2.45
N ARG A 397 13.98 2.99 -3.56
CA ARG A 397 12.84 2.43 -4.32
C ARG A 397 13.06 0.97 -4.73
N LYS A 398 14.30 0.59 -5.05
CA LYS A 398 14.62 -0.81 -5.39
C LYS A 398 14.47 -1.75 -4.20
N GLU A 399 14.98 -1.35 -3.05
CA GLU A 399 14.85 -2.12 -1.81
C GLU A 399 13.38 -2.21 -1.36
N ASP A 400 12.63 -1.11 -1.47
CA ASP A 400 11.21 -1.03 -1.19
C ASP A 400 10.38 -2.00 -2.04
N LEU A 401 10.74 -2.16 -3.33
CA LEU A 401 10.10 -3.12 -4.24
C LEU A 401 10.43 -4.59 -3.91
N ILE A 402 11.54 -4.87 -3.25
CA ILE A 402 11.98 -6.24 -2.92
C ILE A 402 11.49 -6.66 -1.53
N LEU A 403 11.70 -5.81 -0.52
CA LEU A 403 11.40 -6.16 0.87
C LEU A 403 9.91 -6.17 1.16
N THR A 404 9.17 -5.16 0.66
CA THR A 404 7.78 -4.95 1.07
C THR A 404 6.82 -5.91 0.38
N THR A 405 5.66 -6.11 1.02
CA THR A 405 4.62 -7.01 0.52
C THR A 405 3.99 -6.53 -0.80
N LYS A 406 3.37 -7.47 -1.52
CA LYS A 406 2.64 -7.26 -2.77
C LYS A 406 1.19 -7.70 -2.61
N ARG A 407 0.28 -7.23 -3.49
CA ARG A 407 -0.99 -7.91 -3.65
C ARG A 407 -0.70 -9.35 -4.03
N HIS A 408 -1.29 -10.30 -3.33
CA HIS A 408 -1.20 -11.72 -3.69
C HIS A 408 -1.64 -11.94 -5.15
N GLY A 409 -0.83 -12.64 -5.94
CA GLY A 409 -1.31 -13.26 -7.16
C GLY A 409 -2.32 -14.37 -6.82
N TYR A 410 -3.37 -14.53 -7.63
CA TYR A 410 -4.35 -15.59 -7.44
C TYR A 410 -4.51 -16.44 -8.69
N HIS A 411 -4.75 -17.73 -8.48
CA HIS A 411 -5.38 -18.61 -9.45
C HIS A 411 -6.75 -18.99 -8.91
N THR A 412 -7.79 -18.88 -9.74
CA THR A 412 -9.17 -19.19 -9.33
C THR A 412 -9.86 -20.05 -10.37
N ASP A 413 -10.53 -21.11 -9.91
CA ASP A 413 -11.44 -21.95 -10.69
C ASP A 413 -12.85 -21.75 -10.16
N TYR A 414 -13.75 -21.28 -11.01
CA TYR A 414 -15.16 -21.09 -10.72
C TYR A 414 -16.00 -22.03 -11.57
N GLU A 415 -16.85 -22.85 -10.95
CA GLU A 415 -17.95 -23.52 -11.60
C GLU A 415 -19.25 -22.90 -11.10
N ILE A 416 -20.04 -22.33 -12.01
CA ILE A 416 -21.32 -21.67 -11.70
C ILE A 416 -22.48 -22.30 -12.46
N GLY A 417 -23.65 -22.30 -11.85
CA GLY A 417 -24.89 -22.80 -12.48
C GLY A 417 -26.04 -21.83 -12.35
N PHE A 418 -26.80 -21.66 -13.43
CA PHE A 418 -27.95 -20.78 -13.51
C PHE A 418 -29.14 -21.50 -14.12
N THR A 419 -30.35 -21.13 -13.73
CA THR A 419 -31.56 -21.51 -14.49
C THR A 419 -31.58 -20.80 -15.85
N PRO A 420 -32.29 -21.30 -16.87
CA PRO A 420 -32.41 -20.64 -18.19
C PRO A 420 -32.95 -19.20 -18.13
N ASP A 421 -33.75 -18.88 -17.10
CA ASP A 421 -34.25 -17.53 -16.84
C ASP A 421 -33.26 -16.64 -16.05
N GLY A 422 -32.03 -17.12 -15.83
CA GLY A 422 -30.93 -16.33 -15.26
C GLY A 422 -30.95 -16.24 -13.73
N LYS A 423 -31.43 -17.21 -12.99
CA LYS A 423 -31.31 -17.27 -11.53
C LYS A 423 -30.15 -18.13 -11.11
N PHE A 424 -29.24 -17.56 -10.29
CA PHE A 424 -28.07 -18.23 -9.74
C PHE A 424 -28.48 -19.44 -8.89
N GLN A 425 -27.89 -20.60 -9.09
CA GLN A 425 -28.23 -21.86 -8.39
C GLN A 425 -27.09 -22.37 -7.53
N TYR A 426 -25.85 -22.30 -8.00
CA TYR A 426 -24.69 -22.71 -7.21
C TYR A 426 -23.38 -22.03 -7.68
N LEU A 427 -22.49 -21.92 -6.74
CA LEU A 427 -21.08 -21.56 -6.91
C LEU A 427 -20.23 -22.66 -6.29
N ASP A 428 -19.33 -23.26 -7.08
CA ASP A 428 -18.18 -24.06 -6.61
C ASP A 428 -16.90 -23.35 -7.02
N CYS A 429 -16.13 -22.92 -6.03
CA CYS A 429 -14.96 -22.09 -6.25
C CYS A 429 -13.74 -22.68 -5.55
N ARG A 430 -12.63 -22.82 -6.28
CA ARG A 430 -11.31 -23.05 -5.71
C ARG A 430 -10.42 -21.85 -6.01
N MET A 431 -9.71 -21.39 -4.99
CA MET A 431 -8.77 -20.29 -5.14
C MET A 431 -7.43 -20.60 -4.47
N PHE A 432 -6.38 -20.23 -5.18
CA PHE A 432 -5.02 -20.35 -4.71
C PHE A 432 -4.40 -18.96 -4.70
N SER A 433 -3.69 -18.61 -3.62
CA SER A 433 -2.96 -17.35 -3.53
C SER A 433 -1.46 -17.61 -3.43
N ASP A 434 -0.68 -16.77 -4.12
CA ASP A 434 0.79 -16.71 -4.01
C ASP A 434 1.15 -15.97 -2.71
N GLY A 435 1.47 -16.72 -1.65
CA GLY A 435 1.67 -16.15 -0.31
C GLY A 435 3.09 -15.65 -0.06
N GLY A 436 4.07 -16.10 -0.85
CA GLY A 436 5.48 -15.87 -0.52
C GLY A 436 5.99 -16.81 0.58
N PRO A 437 7.12 -16.49 1.23
CA PRO A 437 7.78 -17.40 2.18
C PRO A 437 7.13 -17.44 3.57
N TYR A 438 6.43 -16.39 3.99
CA TYR A 438 5.88 -16.23 5.33
C TYR A 438 4.38 -15.99 5.30
N GLU A 439 3.70 -16.20 6.44
CA GLU A 439 2.26 -16.05 6.53
C GLU A 439 1.81 -14.59 6.30
N CYS A 440 2.43 -13.63 6.99
CA CYS A 440 2.14 -12.21 6.91
C CYS A 440 0.62 -11.92 6.94
N GLU A 441 0.04 -11.46 5.83
CA GLU A 441 -1.40 -11.18 5.69
C GLU A 441 -2.13 -12.19 4.80
N SER A 442 -1.49 -13.34 4.53
CA SER A 442 -2.05 -14.35 3.59
C SER A 442 -3.34 -14.97 4.10
N TYR A 443 -3.46 -15.22 5.42
CA TYR A 443 -4.69 -15.74 6.00
C TYR A 443 -5.86 -14.78 5.82
N GLY A 444 -5.69 -13.52 6.21
CA GLY A 444 -6.75 -12.52 6.17
C GLY A 444 -7.20 -12.21 4.74
N THR A 445 -6.25 -12.07 3.80
CA THR A 445 -6.56 -11.80 2.39
C THR A 445 -7.28 -12.96 1.71
N LEU A 446 -6.84 -14.20 1.99
CA LEU A 446 -7.48 -15.39 1.44
C LEU A 446 -8.89 -15.61 2.00
N MET A 447 -9.05 -15.44 3.32
CA MET A 447 -10.35 -15.53 3.98
C MET A 447 -11.34 -14.50 3.43
N THR A 448 -10.91 -13.24 3.29
CA THR A 448 -11.76 -12.19 2.73
C THR A 448 -12.12 -12.48 1.27
N GLY A 449 -11.15 -12.94 0.46
CA GLY A 449 -11.42 -13.37 -0.91
C GLY A 449 -12.44 -14.50 -0.98
N ALA A 450 -12.34 -15.49 -0.10
CA ALA A 450 -13.28 -16.61 -0.03
C ALA A 450 -14.70 -16.17 0.39
N LEU A 451 -14.82 -15.31 1.40
CA LEU A 451 -16.11 -14.78 1.86
C LEU A 451 -16.79 -13.90 0.80
N MET A 452 -16.02 -13.25 -0.05
CA MET A 452 -16.51 -12.33 -1.08
C MET A 452 -16.52 -12.95 -2.49
N SER A 453 -16.25 -14.26 -2.60
CA SER A 453 -16.15 -14.98 -3.88
C SER A 453 -17.43 -14.96 -4.72
N GLY A 454 -18.58 -14.85 -4.10
CA GLY A 454 -19.87 -14.76 -4.78
C GLY A 454 -20.26 -13.32 -5.17
N GLY A 455 -19.46 -12.31 -4.85
CA GLY A 455 -19.82 -10.91 -5.11
C GLY A 455 -21.12 -10.47 -4.43
N PRO A 456 -21.82 -9.47 -4.99
CA PRO A 456 -23.07 -8.94 -4.44
C PRO A 456 -24.29 -9.75 -4.89
N TYR A 457 -24.16 -11.08 -4.98
CA TYR A 457 -25.23 -11.93 -5.52
C TYR A 457 -25.79 -12.91 -4.49
N ILE A 458 -27.07 -13.23 -4.65
CA ILE A 458 -27.76 -14.26 -3.88
C ILE A 458 -27.47 -15.61 -4.52
N ILE A 459 -26.78 -16.48 -3.79
CA ILE A 459 -26.38 -17.81 -4.27
C ILE A 459 -26.83 -18.85 -3.26
N PRO A 460 -27.83 -19.71 -3.62
CA PRO A 460 -28.41 -20.67 -2.67
C PRO A 460 -27.44 -21.76 -2.20
N ASN A 461 -26.53 -22.19 -3.08
CA ASN A 461 -25.59 -23.27 -2.80
C ASN A 461 -24.19 -22.83 -3.12
N VAL A 462 -23.32 -22.82 -2.11
CA VAL A 462 -21.97 -22.28 -2.20
C VAL A 462 -20.97 -23.28 -1.61
N LYS A 463 -19.90 -23.55 -2.36
CA LYS A 463 -18.71 -24.23 -1.89
C LYS A 463 -17.49 -23.40 -2.32
N VAL A 464 -16.70 -22.96 -1.36
CA VAL A 464 -15.46 -22.23 -1.60
C VAL A 464 -14.33 -22.93 -0.85
N GLU A 465 -13.26 -23.21 -1.55
CA GLU A 465 -12.02 -23.75 -1.00
C GLU A 465 -10.86 -22.81 -1.38
N GLY A 466 -10.13 -22.32 -0.39
CA GLY A 466 -9.00 -21.43 -0.58
C GLY A 466 -7.72 -22.00 0.03
N SER A 467 -6.58 -21.82 -0.65
CA SER A 467 -5.26 -22.23 -0.18
C SER A 467 -4.23 -21.17 -0.48
N ALA A 468 -3.51 -20.71 0.54
CA ALA A 468 -2.34 -19.87 0.34
C ALA A 468 -1.09 -20.75 0.19
N ILE A 469 -0.40 -20.59 -0.94
CA ILE A 469 0.79 -21.37 -1.30
C ILE A 469 2.03 -20.69 -0.72
N ARG A 470 2.82 -21.45 0.03
CA ARG A 470 4.14 -21.03 0.49
C ARG A 470 5.16 -21.26 -0.62
N ASN A 471 5.92 -20.22 -0.94
CA ASN A 471 6.95 -20.28 -1.98
C ASN A 471 8.08 -19.25 -1.70
N ASN A 472 9.03 -19.15 -2.61
CA ASN A 472 10.20 -18.27 -2.47
C ASN A 472 10.10 -16.98 -3.31
N ASN A 473 8.88 -16.61 -3.71
CA ASN A 473 8.58 -15.34 -4.36
C ASN A 473 8.64 -14.16 -3.37
N LEU A 474 8.38 -12.97 -3.86
CA LEU A 474 8.20 -11.80 -3.00
C LEU A 474 6.97 -12.00 -2.10
N GLN A 475 7.05 -11.49 -0.88
CA GLN A 475 6.04 -11.66 0.15
C GLN A 475 4.68 -11.09 -0.28
N GLY A 476 3.62 -11.90 -0.14
CA GLY A 476 2.23 -11.44 -0.25
C GLY A 476 1.78 -10.70 1.01
N GLY A 477 0.92 -9.68 0.87
CA GLY A 477 0.40 -8.92 2.01
C GLY A 477 -0.85 -8.12 1.69
N ALA A 478 -1.23 -7.25 2.62
CA ALA A 478 -2.41 -6.41 2.49
C ALA A 478 -2.29 -5.44 1.32
N PHE A 479 -3.28 -5.40 0.44
CA PHE A 479 -3.43 -4.36 -0.56
C PHE A 479 -4.91 -3.99 -0.70
N ARG A 480 -5.22 -2.71 -0.90
CA ARG A 480 -6.57 -2.13 -0.99
C ARG A 480 -7.57 -3.08 -1.64
N GLY A 481 -8.63 -3.44 -0.89
CA GLY A 481 -9.61 -4.48 -1.22
C GLY A 481 -9.32 -5.85 -0.61
N TYR A 482 -8.09 -6.14 -0.12
CA TYR A 482 -7.72 -7.24 0.78
C TYR A 482 -8.30 -8.61 0.37
N GLY A 483 -8.10 -9.03 -0.91
CA GLY A 483 -8.63 -10.26 -1.49
C GLY A 483 -9.91 -10.09 -2.31
N ILE A 484 -10.73 -9.06 -2.03
CA ILE A 484 -11.99 -8.80 -2.75
C ILE A 484 -11.75 -8.57 -4.25
N ASN A 485 -10.70 -7.81 -4.61
CA ASN A 485 -10.42 -7.49 -6.01
C ASN A 485 -10.20 -8.73 -6.86
N GLN A 486 -9.47 -9.72 -6.32
CA GLN A 486 -9.19 -10.98 -7.00
C GLN A 486 -10.46 -11.81 -7.16
N ALA A 487 -11.28 -11.91 -6.10
CA ALA A 487 -12.57 -12.56 -6.16
C ALA A 487 -13.53 -11.86 -7.15
N ALA A 488 -13.59 -10.52 -7.11
CA ALA A 488 -14.46 -9.72 -7.98
C ALA A 488 -14.15 -9.90 -9.46
N ILE A 489 -12.87 -9.91 -9.86
CA ILE A 489 -12.46 -10.15 -11.26
C ILE A 489 -13.03 -11.49 -11.74
N SER A 490 -12.97 -12.53 -10.91
CA SER A 490 -13.38 -13.88 -11.27
C SER A 490 -14.90 -13.99 -11.39
N ILE A 491 -15.64 -13.56 -10.36
CA ILE A 491 -17.11 -13.68 -10.38
C ILE A 491 -17.75 -12.76 -11.42
N GLU A 492 -17.27 -11.53 -11.58
CA GLU A 492 -17.84 -10.58 -12.55
C GLU A 492 -17.54 -11.00 -13.99
N THR A 493 -16.38 -11.60 -14.26
CA THR A 493 -16.12 -12.24 -15.56
C THR A 493 -17.04 -13.42 -15.80
N ALA A 494 -17.28 -14.26 -14.78
CA ALA A 494 -18.18 -15.39 -14.89
C ALA A 494 -19.64 -14.94 -15.15
N MET A 495 -20.07 -13.83 -14.53
CA MET A 495 -21.39 -13.23 -14.77
C MET A 495 -21.54 -12.74 -16.22
N ASP A 496 -20.54 -12.06 -16.79
CA ASP A 496 -20.58 -11.60 -18.18
C ASP A 496 -20.63 -12.78 -19.17
N MET A 497 -19.78 -13.78 -18.97
CA MET A 497 -19.77 -14.99 -19.80
C MET A 497 -21.08 -15.78 -19.69
N MET A 498 -21.69 -15.83 -18.51
CA MET A 498 -23.00 -16.49 -18.30
C MET A 498 -24.13 -15.69 -18.97
N ALA A 499 -24.09 -14.36 -18.90
CA ALA A 499 -25.05 -13.49 -19.57
C ALA A 499 -25.05 -13.71 -21.10
N GLU A 500 -23.85 -13.77 -21.69
CA GLU A 500 -23.68 -14.10 -23.12
C GLU A 500 -24.24 -15.49 -23.43
N LYS A 501 -23.92 -16.50 -22.63
CA LYS A 501 -24.36 -17.88 -22.81
C LYS A 501 -25.89 -18.05 -22.72
N LEU A 502 -26.54 -17.25 -21.87
CA LEU A 502 -28.00 -17.24 -21.69
C LEU A 502 -28.73 -16.32 -22.67
N GLY A 503 -28.00 -15.43 -23.40
CA GLY A 503 -28.59 -14.39 -24.22
C GLY A 503 -29.34 -13.32 -23.43
N ILE A 504 -28.93 -13.07 -22.18
CA ILE A 504 -29.50 -12.08 -21.27
C ILE A 504 -28.57 -10.88 -21.19
N ASP A 505 -29.13 -9.66 -21.13
CA ASP A 505 -28.34 -8.46 -20.90
C ASP A 505 -27.53 -8.57 -19.58
N PRO A 506 -26.22 -8.24 -19.56
CA PRO A 506 -25.37 -8.41 -18.38
C PRO A 506 -25.86 -7.64 -17.15
N PHE A 507 -26.43 -6.44 -17.30
CA PHE A 507 -27.00 -5.67 -16.19
C PHE A 507 -28.29 -6.32 -15.68
N GLU A 508 -29.11 -6.84 -16.60
CA GLU A 508 -30.35 -7.55 -16.21
C GLU A 508 -30.03 -8.85 -15.47
N LEU A 509 -29.00 -9.60 -15.88
CA LEU A 509 -28.56 -10.80 -15.15
C LEU A 509 -28.14 -10.45 -13.73
N ARG A 510 -27.35 -9.38 -13.56
CA ARG A 510 -26.93 -8.88 -12.25
C ARG A 510 -28.12 -8.42 -11.41
N ARG A 511 -29.04 -7.65 -11.98
CA ARG A 511 -30.25 -7.17 -11.30
C ARG A 511 -31.11 -8.32 -10.79
N ARG A 512 -31.26 -9.43 -11.52
CA ARG A 512 -32.03 -10.62 -11.10
C ARG A 512 -31.45 -11.32 -9.89
N ASN A 513 -30.15 -11.21 -9.68
CA ASN A 513 -29.42 -11.93 -8.65
C ASN A 513 -28.85 -11.04 -7.55
N ALA A 514 -29.01 -9.71 -7.65
CA ALA A 514 -28.48 -8.76 -6.67
C ALA A 514 -29.05 -9.01 -5.27
N VAL A 515 -28.22 -8.80 -4.26
CA VAL A 515 -28.62 -8.88 -2.85
C VAL A 515 -29.62 -7.76 -2.51
N TYR A 516 -30.47 -8.01 -1.53
CA TYR A 516 -31.47 -7.06 -0.99
C TYR A 516 -31.54 -7.20 0.53
N PRO A 517 -32.17 -6.25 1.25
CA PRO A 517 -32.34 -6.36 2.69
C PRO A 517 -33.07 -7.67 3.08
N GLY A 518 -32.47 -8.42 3.99
CA GLY A 518 -32.94 -9.77 4.39
C GLY A 518 -32.28 -10.92 3.62
N ALA A 519 -31.54 -10.66 2.52
CA ALA A 519 -30.79 -11.70 1.83
C ALA A 519 -29.56 -12.12 2.67
N THR A 520 -29.15 -13.38 2.48
CA THR A 520 -27.92 -13.90 3.09
C THR A 520 -26.79 -13.83 2.07
N SER A 521 -25.67 -13.20 2.44
CA SER A 521 -24.45 -13.14 1.63
C SER A 521 -23.75 -14.51 1.57
N VAL A 522 -22.80 -14.69 0.65
CA VAL A 522 -21.91 -15.88 0.61
C VAL A 522 -21.18 -16.06 1.93
N GLY A 523 -20.80 -14.96 2.58
CA GLY A 523 -20.20 -14.96 3.92
C GLY A 523 -21.14 -15.46 5.03
N GLY A 524 -22.44 -15.59 4.77
CA GLY A 524 -23.46 -16.04 5.73
C GLY A 524 -24.05 -14.94 6.58
N GLU A 525 -23.71 -13.69 6.30
CA GLU A 525 -24.30 -12.54 6.95
C GLU A 525 -25.65 -12.20 6.35
N VAL A 526 -26.66 -11.96 7.20
CA VAL A 526 -27.97 -11.43 6.78
C VAL A 526 -27.87 -9.93 6.65
N LEU A 527 -28.06 -9.43 5.44
CA LEU A 527 -27.96 -8.01 5.14
C LEU A 527 -29.15 -7.24 5.73
N LYS A 528 -28.88 -6.26 6.58
CA LYS A 528 -29.92 -5.43 7.21
C LYS A 528 -30.35 -4.26 6.32
N TYR A 529 -29.44 -3.80 5.48
CA TYR A 529 -29.62 -2.64 4.60
C TYR A 529 -29.30 -3.03 3.16
N SER A 530 -29.84 -2.28 2.18
CA SER A 530 -29.41 -2.46 0.79
C SER A 530 -27.99 -1.91 0.62
N MET A 531 -27.29 -2.48 -0.36
CA MET A 531 -26.03 -1.89 -0.82
C MET A 531 -26.31 -0.72 -1.76
#